data_09601e3e9ad53387e43a35cb27735afb
#
_entry.id   09601e3e9ad53387e43a35cb27735afb
#
_cell.length_a   1.000
_cell.length_b   1.000
_cell.length_c   1.000
_cell.angle_alpha   90.00
_cell.angle_beta   90.00
_cell.angle_gamma   90.00
#
_symmetry.space_group_name_H-M   'P 1'
#
loop_
_entity.id
_entity.type
_entity.pdbx_description
1 polymer ?
#
loop_
_entity_poly.entity_id
_entity_poly.type
_entity_poly.pdbx_seq_one_letter_code
_entity_poly.pdbx_strand_id
1 'polypeptide(L)'
;MVWGMLGANVVHMSILQEYIANATKVEVGTYHQFTNNLHIYEGWEDKFSPIPSRWYVKRPVLARWNFSPSSLPDHEAQRFVEEGLDSDEPYHSRIIRDNAEPMLLAWLAHKDGNDDLALHHVGLIYDEDWQEGCRLWIERSKEK
;
A
#
# COMPACT_ATOMS: atom_id res chain seq x y z
N MET A 1 -8.08 -16.28 4.14
CA MET A 1 -7.16 -15.61 5.09
C MET A 1 -5.89 -15.04 4.45
N VAL A 2 -5.48 -15.51 3.28
CA VAL A 2 -4.34 -14.93 2.53
C VAL A 2 -4.53 -13.43 2.24
N TRP A 3 -5.73 -12.99 1.94
CA TRP A 3 -6.06 -11.58 1.74
C TRP A 3 -5.90 -10.71 2.99
N GLY A 4 -6.38 -11.20 4.12
CA GLY A 4 -6.29 -10.45 5.37
C GLY A 4 -4.90 -10.56 5.98
N MET A 5 -4.57 -11.75 6.46
CA MET A 5 -3.41 -11.96 7.31
C MET A 5 -2.06 -11.78 6.59
N LEU A 6 -1.88 -12.43 5.43
CA LEU A 6 -0.63 -12.36 4.65
C LEU A 6 -0.61 -11.19 3.65
N GLY A 7 -1.75 -10.56 3.42
CA GLY A 7 -1.89 -9.39 2.56
C GLY A 7 -2.05 -8.09 3.36
N ALA A 8 -3.24 -7.52 3.34
CA ALA A 8 -3.51 -6.21 3.90
C ALA A 8 -3.12 -6.04 5.39
N ASN A 9 -3.40 -7.05 6.23
CA ASN A 9 -3.14 -6.91 7.67
C ASN A 9 -1.65 -6.81 8.02
N VAL A 10 -0.77 -7.55 7.31
CA VAL A 10 0.68 -7.45 7.52
C VAL A 10 1.15 -6.03 7.21
N VAL A 11 0.70 -5.48 6.08
CA VAL A 11 1.06 -4.11 5.66
C VAL A 11 0.56 -3.10 6.68
N HIS A 12 -0.73 -3.15 7.05
CA HIS A 12 -1.30 -2.19 7.99
C HIS A 12 -0.62 -2.24 9.36
N MET A 13 -0.39 -3.46 9.89
CA MET A 13 0.19 -3.61 11.21
C MET A 13 1.68 -3.27 11.24
N SER A 14 2.44 -3.54 10.17
CA SER A 14 3.85 -3.15 10.11
C SER A 14 4.01 -1.63 10.00
N ILE A 15 3.16 -0.95 9.24
CA ILE A 15 3.14 0.52 9.16
C ILE A 15 2.76 1.11 10.53
N LEU A 16 1.74 0.57 11.18
CA LEU A 16 1.33 1.02 12.51
C LEU A 16 2.43 0.82 13.55
N GLN A 17 3.12 -0.33 13.52
CA GLN A 17 4.26 -0.60 14.40
C GLN A 17 5.36 0.45 14.20
N GLU A 18 5.72 0.75 12.97
CA GLU A 18 6.73 1.75 12.66
C GLU A 18 6.30 3.15 13.11
N TYR A 19 5.05 3.53 12.86
CA TYR A 19 4.50 4.81 13.28
C TYR A 19 4.55 4.98 14.81
N ILE A 20 4.12 3.97 15.56
CA ILE A 20 4.15 3.99 17.04
C ILE A 20 5.60 4.06 17.55
N ALA A 21 6.51 3.26 16.98
CA ALA A 21 7.91 3.26 17.38
C ALA A 21 8.55 4.66 17.18
N ASN A 22 8.31 5.29 16.04
CA ASN A 22 8.79 6.64 15.76
C ASN A 22 8.12 7.70 16.66
N ALA A 23 6.82 7.58 16.93
CA ALA A 23 6.12 8.48 17.83
C ALA A 23 6.66 8.41 19.27
N THR A 24 7.02 7.21 19.74
CA THR A 24 7.56 6.96 21.07
C THR A 24 9.08 7.06 21.16
N LYS A 25 9.76 7.29 20.02
CA LYS A 25 11.23 7.40 19.91
C LYS A 25 11.97 6.13 20.35
N VAL A 26 11.42 4.97 19.99
CA VAL A 26 12.05 3.67 20.18
C VAL A 26 12.39 3.05 18.84
N GLU A 27 13.30 2.07 18.82
CA GLU A 27 13.62 1.34 17.61
C GLU A 27 12.46 0.44 17.18
N VAL A 28 12.26 0.30 15.86
CA VAL A 28 11.25 -0.60 15.31
C VAL A 28 11.69 -2.04 15.56
N GLY A 29 10.90 -2.77 16.33
CA GLY A 29 11.17 -4.18 16.63
C GLY A 29 10.78 -5.12 15.47
N THR A 30 11.04 -6.41 15.67
CA THR A 30 10.63 -7.43 14.70
C THR A 30 9.12 -7.64 14.74
N TYR A 31 8.47 -7.63 13.59
CA TYR A 31 7.06 -7.99 13.47
C TYR A 31 6.90 -9.51 13.44
N HIS A 32 6.14 -10.06 14.38
CA HIS A 32 5.82 -11.48 14.45
C HIS A 32 4.33 -11.68 14.25
N GLN A 33 3.97 -12.57 13.33
CA GLN A 33 2.58 -12.92 13.10
C GLN A 33 2.34 -14.40 13.33
N PHE A 34 1.34 -14.70 14.14
CA PHE A 34 0.93 -16.06 14.48
C PHE A 34 -0.53 -16.26 14.03
N THR A 35 -0.81 -17.44 13.51
CA THR A 35 -2.18 -17.86 13.21
C THR A 35 -2.41 -19.29 13.67
N ASN A 36 -3.57 -19.52 14.28
CA ASN A 36 -4.03 -20.85 14.67
C ASN A 36 -4.87 -21.53 13.57
N ASN A 37 -5.27 -20.79 12.56
CA ASN A 37 -6.10 -21.31 11.47
C ASN A 37 -5.72 -20.65 10.13
N LEU A 38 -4.68 -21.16 9.48
CA LEU A 38 -4.34 -20.77 8.13
C LEU A 38 -5.16 -21.59 7.14
N HIS A 39 -6.05 -20.93 6.39
CA HIS A 39 -6.88 -21.59 5.39
C HIS A 39 -6.94 -20.79 4.08
N ILE A 40 -7.25 -21.50 3.02
CA ILE A 40 -7.52 -20.96 1.67
C ILE A 40 -8.97 -21.32 1.37
N TYR A 41 -9.69 -20.41 0.75
CA TYR A 41 -11.06 -20.69 0.32
C TYR A 41 -11.04 -21.67 -0.86
N GLU A 42 -11.97 -22.61 -0.87
CA GLU A 42 -12.16 -23.57 -1.95
C GLU A 42 -12.31 -22.84 -3.31
N GLY A 43 -11.66 -23.35 -4.34
CA GLY A 43 -11.65 -22.72 -5.67
C GLY A 43 -10.65 -21.58 -5.85
N TRP A 44 -9.78 -21.36 -4.86
CA TRP A 44 -8.71 -20.35 -4.94
C TRP A 44 -7.32 -20.96 -5.12
N GLU A 45 -7.21 -22.29 -5.12
CA GLU A 45 -5.95 -23.03 -5.20
C GLU A 45 -5.16 -22.65 -6.45
N ASP A 46 -5.84 -22.57 -7.60
CA ASP A 46 -5.21 -22.22 -8.89
C ASP A 46 -4.69 -20.78 -8.94
N LYS A 47 -5.24 -19.88 -8.12
CA LYS A 47 -4.81 -18.49 -8.04
C LYS A 47 -3.50 -18.32 -7.25
N PHE A 48 -3.12 -19.34 -6.50
CA PHE A 48 -1.87 -19.42 -5.75
C PHE A 48 -0.82 -20.29 -6.44
N SER A 49 -1.01 -20.62 -7.72
CA SER A 49 0.02 -21.24 -8.55
C SER A 49 1.35 -20.48 -8.37
N PRO A 50 2.49 -21.15 -8.35
CA PRO A 50 3.67 -20.74 -7.60
C PRO A 50 3.98 -19.26 -7.78
N ILE A 51 3.94 -18.52 -6.68
CA ILE A 51 4.42 -17.14 -6.64
C ILE A 51 5.86 -17.21 -7.12
N PRO A 52 6.20 -16.63 -8.28
CA PRO A 52 7.54 -16.71 -8.79
C PRO A 52 8.51 -16.20 -7.73
N SER A 53 9.62 -16.87 -7.52
CA SER A 53 10.65 -16.48 -6.54
C SER A 53 11.18 -15.04 -6.74
N ARG A 54 10.83 -14.42 -7.87
CA ARG A 54 11.11 -13.01 -8.20
C ARG A 54 10.34 -12.00 -7.36
N TRP A 55 9.29 -12.41 -6.64
CA TRP A 55 8.51 -11.55 -5.73
C TRP A 55 9.18 -11.34 -4.38
N TYR A 56 10.39 -11.83 -4.22
CA TYR A 56 11.18 -11.47 -3.08
C TYR A 56 11.65 -10.01 -3.25
N VAL A 57 10.93 -9.10 -2.63
CA VAL A 57 11.40 -7.72 -2.49
C VAL A 57 12.66 -7.77 -1.64
N LYS A 58 13.83 -7.65 -2.28
CA LYS A 58 15.13 -7.69 -1.62
C LYS A 58 15.39 -6.48 -0.71
N ARG A 59 14.48 -5.50 -0.71
CA ARG A 59 14.60 -4.27 0.07
C ARG A 59 13.39 -4.13 0.98
N PRO A 60 13.56 -3.76 2.24
CA PRO A 60 12.43 -3.35 3.06
C PRO A 60 11.79 -2.12 2.41
N VAL A 61 10.60 -2.30 1.86
CA VAL A 61 9.80 -1.24 1.21
C VAL A 61 9.67 -0.02 2.12
N LEU A 62 9.54 -0.25 3.41
CA LEU A 62 9.31 0.78 4.42
C LEU A 62 10.58 1.53 4.85
N ALA A 63 11.79 1.07 4.48
CA ALA A 63 13.03 1.74 4.88
C ALA A 63 13.16 3.16 4.30
N ARG A 64 12.36 3.53 3.31
CA ARG A 64 12.38 4.86 2.67
C ARG A 64 11.41 5.87 3.27
N TRP A 65 10.34 5.42 3.93
CA TRP A 65 9.24 6.31 4.26
C TRP A 65 9.29 6.87 5.66
N ASN A 66 9.88 6.16 6.61
CA ASN A 66 9.92 6.57 8.02
C ASN A 66 8.55 7.08 8.50
N PHE A 67 7.55 6.20 8.55
CA PHE A 67 6.22 6.53 9.05
C PHE A 67 6.30 7.07 10.46
N SER A 68 5.92 8.31 10.63
CA SER A 68 6.00 9.03 11.92
C SER A 68 4.97 10.16 11.94
N PRO A 69 4.64 10.71 13.12
CA PRO A 69 3.80 11.89 13.20
C PRO A 69 4.30 13.12 12.43
N SER A 70 5.62 13.19 12.15
CA SER A 70 6.20 14.28 11.36
C SER A 70 6.09 14.09 9.86
N SER A 71 6.14 12.82 9.38
CA SER A 71 6.01 12.51 7.95
C SER A 71 4.56 12.28 7.51
N LEU A 72 3.71 11.85 8.44
CA LEU A 72 2.28 11.66 8.28
C LEU A 72 1.55 12.21 9.50
N PRO A 73 1.29 13.53 9.57
CA PRO A 73 0.55 14.13 10.67
C PRO A 73 -0.88 13.58 10.77
N ASP A 74 -1.33 13.29 11.99
CA ASP A 74 -2.65 12.71 12.25
C ASP A 74 -3.79 13.49 11.57
N HIS A 75 -3.74 14.84 11.62
CA HIS A 75 -4.75 15.69 11.03
C HIS A 75 -4.79 15.59 9.49
N GLU A 76 -3.65 15.42 8.83
CA GLU A 76 -3.62 15.21 7.37
C GLU A 76 -4.06 13.79 7.00
N ALA A 77 -3.65 12.79 7.79
CA ALA A 77 -4.11 11.42 7.59
C ALA A 77 -5.63 11.32 7.74
N GLN A 78 -6.21 11.95 8.79
CA GLN A 78 -7.65 11.99 9.00
C GLN A 78 -8.35 12.72 7.84
N ARG A 79 -7.86 13.90 7.44
CA ARG A 79 -8.41 14.66 6.34
C ARG A 79 -8.39 13.86 5.03
N PHE A 80 -7.30 13.14 4.74
CA PHE A 80 -7.22 12.29 3.54
C PHE A 80 -8.24 11.15 3.56
N VAL A 81 -8.53 10.57 4.73
CA VAL A 81 -9.57 9.53 4.86
C VAL A 81 -10.98 10.10 4.68
N GLU A 82 -11.24 11.32 5.16
CA GLU A 82 -12.55 11.95 5.13
C GLU A 82 -12.85 12.64 3.78
N GLU A 83 -11.89 13.33 3.21
CA GLU A 83 -12.05 14.18 2.03
C GLU A 83 -11.40 13.58 0.78
N GLY A 84 -10.32 12.81 0.93
CA GLY A 84 -9.61 12.20 -0.19
C GLY A 84 -9.07 13.25 -1.15
N LEU A 85 -9.51 13.16 -2.41
CA LEU A 85 -9.12 14.10 -3.48
C LEU A 85 -9.97 15.38 -3.51
N ASP A 86 -11.04 15.44 -2.74
CA ASP A 86 -11.96 16.59 -2.69
C ASP A 86 -11.52 17.66 -1.68
N SER A 87 -10.34 17.49 -1.09
CA SER A 87 -9.79 18.44 -0.11
C SER A 87 -9.48 19.78 -0.78
N ASP A 88 -10.01 20.88 -0.21
CA ASP A 88 -9.78 22.25 -0.67
C ASP A 88 -8.32 22.70 -0.46
N GLU A 89 -7.60 22.05 0.47
CA GLU A 89 -6.22 22.38 0.80
C GLU A 89 -5.26 21.28 0.36
N PRO A 90 -4.11 21.61 -0.22
CA PRO A 90 -3.12 20.60 -0.60
C PRO A 90 -2.56 19.90 0.65
N TYR A 91 -2.20 18.62 0.48
CA TYR A 91 -1.52 17.86 1.52
C TYR A 91 -0.04 18.21 1.57
N HIS A 92 0.49 18.46 2.75
CA HIS A 92 1.92 18.73 2.96
C HIS A 92 2.70 17.43 3.18
N SER A 93 2.05 16.39 3.72
CA SER A 93 2.65 15.06 3.87
C SER A 93 3.05 14.50 2.50
N ARG A 94 4.34 14.21 2.33
CA ARG A 94 4.84 13.57 1.10
C ARG A 94 4.31 12.16 0.93
N ILE A 95 3.97 11.47 2.01
CA ILE A 95 3.36 10.15 1.95
C ILE A 95 2.00 10.25 1.25
N ILE A 96 1.21 11.25 1.59
CA ILE A 96 -0.10 11.48 0.97
C ILE A 96 0.10 12.00 -0.45
N ARG A 97 0.70 13.16 -0.58
CA ARG A 97 0.80 13.91 -1.85
C ARG A 97 1.55 13.14 -2.95
N ASP A 98 2.71 12.56 -2.60
CA ASP A 98 3.60 11.98 -3.61
C ASP A 98 3.30 10.48 -3.85
N ASN A 99 2.41 9.84 -3.06
CA ASN A 99 2.07 8.42 -3.22
C ASN A 99 0.58 8.13 -3.09
N ALA A 100 -0.06 8.46 -1.95
CA ALA A 100 -1.44 8.05 -1.72
C ALA A 100 -2.42 8.71 -2.70
N GLU A 101 -2.26 10.00 -3.01
CA GLU A 101 -3.09 10.69 -4.00
C GLU A 101 -2.94 10.08 -5.40
N PRO A 102 -1.73 9.94 -5.98
CA PRO A 102 -1.61 9.31 -7.30
C PRO A 102 -2.07 7.85 -7.31
N MET A 103 -1.90 7.09 -6.22
CA MET A 103 -2.44 5.74 -6.11
C MET A 103 -3.97 5.73 -6.15
N LEU A 104 -4.61 6.66 -5.43
CA LEU A 104 -6.07 6.79 -5.41
C LEU A 104 -6.59 7.19 -6.79
N LEU A 105 -5.94 8.15 -7.45
CA LEU A 105 -6.27 8.56 -8.83
C LEU A 105 -6.12 7.39 -9.82
N ALA A 106 -5.05 6.61 -9.71
CA ALA A 106 -4.84 5.43 -10.54
C ALA A 106 -5.95 4.39 -10.33
N TRP A 107 -6.33 4.15 -9.07
CA TRP A 107 -7.41 3.21 -8.74
C TRP A 107 -8.76 3.67 -9.29
N LEU A 108 -9.11 4.96 -9.15
CA LEU A 108 -10.35 5.53 -9.69
C LEU A 108 -10.40 5.42 -11.20
N ALA A 109 -9.34 5.84 -11.90
CA ALA A 109 -9.26 5.75 -13.36
C ALA A 109 -9.40 4.30 -13.85
N HIS A 110 -8.76 3.33 -13.18
CA HIS A 110 -8.90 1.92 -13.50
C HIS A 110 -10.34 1.41 -13.26
N LYS A 111 -10.96 1.82 -12.16
CA LYS A 111 -12.35 1.46 -11.86
C LYS A 111 -13.33 1.99 -12.91
N ASP A 112 -13.05 3.15 -13.49
CA ASP A 112 -13.82 3.76 -14.59
C ASP A 112 -13.49 3.15 -15.96
N GLY A 113 -12.60 2.14 -16.01
CA GLY A 113 -12.19 1.46 -17.24
C GLY A 113 -11.17 2.22 -18.08
N ASN A 114 -10.57 3.28 -17.55
CA ASN A 114 -9.54 4.08 -18.24
C ASN A 114 -8.13 3.69 -17.76
N ASP A 115 -7.66 2.54 -18.24
CA ASP A 115 -6.37 2.00 -17.84
C ASP A 115 -5.17 2.84 -18.29
N ASP A 116 -5.29 3.57 -19.39
CA ASP A 116 -4.20 4.42 -19.86
C ASP A 116 -4.01 5.60 -18.89
N LEU A 117 -5.10 6.20 -18.43
CA LEU A 117 -5.07 7.22 -17.39
C LEU A 117 -4.59 6.64 -16.05
N ALA A 118 -5.03 5.43 -15.71
CA ALA A 118 -4.58 4.76 -14.50
C ALA A 118 -3.06 4.56 -14.50
N LEU A 119 -2.49 4.05 -15.60
CA LEU A 119 -1.04 3.87 -15.76
C LEU A 119 -0.28 5.20 -15.77
N HIS A 120 -0.89 6.26 -16.32
CA HIS A 120 -0.32 7.61 -16.21
C HIS A 120 -0.18 8.03 -14.73
N HIS A 121 -1.23 7.87 -13.91
CA HIS A 121 -1.19 8.20 -12.49
C HIS A 121 -0.22 7.30 -11.70
N VAL A 122 -0.12 6.01 -12.06
CA VAL A 122 0.91 5.13 -11.50
C VAL A 122 2.31 5.71 -11.74
N GLY A 123 2.58 6.26 -12.91
CA GLY A 123 3.86 6.90 -13.23
C GLY A 123 4.21 8.11 -12.35
N LEU A 124 3.22 8.70 -11.66
CA LEU A 124 3.40 9.82 -10.74
C LEU A 124 3.71 9.39 -9.31
N ILE A 125 3.56 8.12 -8.97
CA ILE A 125 3.89 7.58 -7.64
C ILE A 125 5.40 7.69 -7.43
N TYR A 126 5.81 8.36 -6.35
CA TYR A 126 7.22 8.60 -6.07
C TYR A 126 7.98 7.32 -5.66
N ASP A 127 7.36 6.44 -4.91
CA ASP A 127 8.00 5.19 -4.46
C ASP A 127 7.93 4.13 -5.56
N GLU A 128 9.11 3.70 -6.04
CA GLU A 128 9.26 2.76 -7.15
C GLU A 128 8.62 1.39 -6.87
N ASP A 129 8.65 0.91 -5.63
CA ASP A 129 8.09 -0.39 -5.27
C ASP A 129 6.55 -0.34 -5.28
N TRP A 130 5.98 0.78 -4.82
CA TRP A 130 4.53 1.02 -4.88
C TRP A 130 4.08 1.28 -6.31
N GLN A 131 4.86 2.02 -7.07
CA GLN A 131 4.62 2.26 -8.49
C GLN A 131 4.55 0.93 -9.26
N GLU A 132 5.55 0.06 -9.09
CA GLU A 132 5.60 -1.24 -9.72
C GLU A 132 4.45 -2.16 -9.26
N GLY A 133 4.15 -2.16 -7.96
CA GLY A 133 3.01 -2.91 -7.41
C GLY A 133 1.67 -2.51 -8.03
N CYS A 134 1.42 -1.21 -8.15
CA CYS A 134 0.21 -0.68 -8.78
C CYS A 134 0.14 -1.01 -10.28
N ARG A 135 1.27 -0.87 -11.00
CA ARG A 135 1.36 -1.22 -12.41
C ARG A 135 1.00 -2.69 -12.66
N LEU A 136 1.64 -3.60 -11.93
CA LEU A 136 1.37 -5.03 -12.03
C LEU A 136 -0.07 -5.40 -11.67
N TRP A 137 -0.68 -4.69 -10.73
CA TRP A 137 -2.07 -4.92 -10.36
C TRP A 137 -3.04 -4.54 -11.49
N ILE A 138 -2.83 -3.39 -12.14
CA ILE A 138 -3.64 -2.94 -13.29
C ILE A 138 -3.48 -3.90 -14.48
N GLU A 139 -2.23 -4.26 -14.83
CA GLU A 139 -1.95 -5.16 -15.96
C GLU A 139 -2.61 -6.54 -15.81
N ARG A 140 -2.58 -7.12 -14.61
CA ARG A 140 -3.25 -8.40 -14.32
C ARG A 140 -4.77 -8.36 -14.40
N SER A 141 -5.37 -7.22 -14.13
CA SER A 141 -6.82 -7.10 -14.20
C SER A 141 -7.33 -7.08 -15.65
N LYS A 142 -6.45 -6.77 -16.63
CA LYS A 142 -6.75 -6.85 -18.07
C LYS A 142 -6.82 -8.27 -18.61
N GLU A 143 -6.19 -9.23 -17.92
CA GLU A 143 -6.13 -10.63 -18.35
C GLU A 143 -7.36 -11.45 -17.93
N LYS A 144 -8.33 -10.84 -17.25
CA LYS A 144 -9.58 -11.47 -16.79
C LYS A 144 -10.78 -11.02 -17.60
#